data_2fedf0dc30c837ad1069210601c76e7e
#
_entry.id   2fedf0dc30c837ad1069210601c76e7e
#
_cell.length_a   1.000
_cell.length_b   1.000
_cell.length_c   1.000
_cell.angle_alpha   90.00
_cell.angle_beta   90.00
_cell.angle_gamma   90.00
#
_symmetry.space_group_name_H-M   'P 1'
#
loop_
_entity.id
_entity.type
_entity.pdbx_description
1 polymer ?
#
loop_
_entity_poly.entity_id
_entity_poly.type
_entity_poly.pdbx_seq_one_letter_code
_entity_poly.pdbx_strand_id
1 'polypeptide(L)'
;IKKKLGISFITFKQAISGKVKKKKDKIIKIVGCKLIQVSAIKDLLFPDENFDDLAQNFSDSYFRTRLYFRCFLVLIIINIGLYLGFGNSSIFWINSLLIPIFIGAIELSFKKRYYFFNTDVLIVGSGTIETHKTYLPFFKVQNVELKQTLFQSQKNVADIVFQTASGKIKIPCIHIEKAKQIYNYTLFKIETSQKLWM
;
A
#
# COMPACT_ATOMS: atom_id res chain seq x y z
N ILE A 1 -3.13 -5.69 -9.08
CA ILE A 1 -2.19 -6.36 -9.99
C ILE A 1 -0.87 -6.53 -9.27
N LYS A 2 -0.32 -7.73 -9.26
CA LYS A 2 1.01 -8.06 -8.75
C LYS A 2 1.93 -8.38 -9.90
N LYS A 3 3.16 -7.90 -9.88
CA LYS A 3 4.19 -8.26 -10.86
C LYS A 3 5.36 -8.91 -10.15
N LYS A 4 5.69 -10.13 -10.52
CA LYS A 4 6.82 -10.91 -10.00
C LYS A 4 7.57 -11.54 -11.16
N LEU A 5 8.88 -11.29 -11.28
CA LEU A 5 9.77 -11.89 -12.30
C LEU A 5 9.18 -11.82 -13.74
N GLY A 6 8.60 -10.66 -14.12
CA GLY A 6 8.03 -10.47 -15.46
C GLY A 6 6.61 -11.02 -15.65
N ILE A 7 6.09 -11.82 -14.73
CA ILE A 7 4.74 -12.40 -14.77
C ILE A 7 3.79 -11.53 -13.96
N SER A 8 2.62 -11.23 -14.51
CA SER A 8 1.59 -10.46 -13.83
C SER A 8 0.48 -11.36 -13.28
N PHE A 9 0.03 -11.02 -12.07
CA PHE A 9 -1.08 -11.70 -11.40
C PHE A 9 -2.19 -10.67 -11.16
N ILE A 10 -3.38 -10.94 -11.65
CA ILE A 10 -4.55 -10.08 -11.40
C ILE A 10 -5.38 -10.73 -10.31
N THR A 11 -5.77 -9.94 -9.33
CA THR A 11 -6.59 -10.40 -8.22
C THR A 11 -7.81 -9.49 -8.10
N PHE A 12 -8.99 -10.05 -8.28
CA PHE A 12 -10.26 -9.39 -8.02
C PHE A 12 -10.74 -9.77 -6.63
N LYS A 13 -11.01 -8.77 -5.81
CA LYS A 13 -11.63 -8.95 -4.50
C LYS A 13 -13.08 -8.55 -4.59
N GLN A 14 -13.97 -9.50 -4.37
CA GLN A 14 -15.41 -9.24 -4.34
C GLN A 14 -15.82 -8.71 -2.97
N ALA A 15 -16.71 -7.73 -2.95
CA ALA A 15 -17.39 -7.30 -1.74
C ALA A 15 -18.33 -8.42 -1.27
N ILE A 16 -18.24 -8.79 0.01
CA ILE A 16 -19.16 -9.76 0.63
C ILE A 16 -19.95 -8.99 1.69
N SER A 17 -21.25 -8.87 1.46
CA SER A 17 -22.19 -8.36 2.45
C SER A 17 -22.60 -9.49 3.39
N GLY A 18 -22.47 -9.27 4.70
CA GLY A 18 -22.97 -10.16 5.75
C GLY A 18 -21.90 -10.71 6.68
N LYS A 19 -22.29 -10.90 7.96
CA LYS A 19 -21.51 -11.51 9.04
C LYS A 19 -21.35 -13.03 8.80
N VAL A 20 -20.66 -13.44 7.77
CA VAL A 20 -20.31 -14.86 7.61
C VAL A 20 -18.89 -15.04 8.09
N LYS A 21 -18.77 -15.62 9.29
CA LYS A 21 -17.52 -16.14 9.85
C LYS A 21 -16.81 -17.01 8.81
N LYS A 22 -15.59 -16.60 8.40
CA LYS A 22 -14.55 -17.46 7.79
C LYS A 22 -14.97 -18.36 6.61
N LYS A 23 -15.67 -17.84 5.59
CA LYS A 23 -15.47 -18.38 4.24
C LYS A 23 -14.39 -17.52 3.59
N LYS A 24 -13.34 -18.18 3.08
CA LYS A 24 -12.28 -17.55 2.26
C LYS A 24 -12.94 -16.58 1.29
N ASP A 25 -12.60 -15.30 1.41
CA ASP A 25 -13.05 -14.27 0.46
C ASP A 25 -12.98 -14.86 -0.93
N LYS A 26 -14.06 -14.76 -1.71
CA LYS A 26 -14.04 -15.21 -3.10
C LYS A 26 -13.07 -14.31 -3.86
N ILE A 27 -11.81 -14.70 -3.82
CA ILE A 27 -10.72 -14.03 -4.51
C ILE A 27 -10.56 -14.76 -5.83
N ILE A 28 -10.92 -14.09 -6.93
CA ILE A 28 -10.63 -14.59 -8.26
C ILE A 28 -9.19 -14.17 -8.58
N LYS A 29 -8.31 -15.13 -8.77
CA LYS A 29 -6.92 -14.91 -9.17
C LYS A 29 -6.71 -15.41 -10.57
N ILE A 30 -6.26 -14.52 -11.46
CA ILE A 30 -5.79 -14.87 -12.79
C ILE A 30 -4.27 -14.85 -12.74
N VAL A 31 -3.67 -16.00 -12.99
CA VAL A 31 -2.23 -16.24 -12.89
C VAL A 31 -1.62 -16.24 -14.29
N GLY A 32 -0.41 -15.68 -14.43
CA GLY A 32 0.36 -15.81 -15.66
C GLY A 32 -0.05 -14.87 -16.78
N CYS A 33 -0.65 -13.71 -16.47
CA CYS A 33 -1.04 -12.73 -17.47
C CYS A 33 0.18 -12.08 -18.14
N LYS A 34 0.17 -12.02 -19.47
CA LYS A 34 1.08 -11.19 -20.25
C LYS A 34 0.69 -9.71 -20.12
N LEU A 35 1.63 -8.79 -20.35
CA LEU A 35 1.38 -7.34 -20.25
C LEU A 35 0.21 -6.87 -21.13
N ILE A 36 0.10 -7.40 -22.35
CA ILE A 36 -0.99 -7.10 -23.29
C ILE A 36 -2.36 -7.50 -22.71
N GLN A 37 -2.45 -8.64 -22.06
CA GLN A 37 -3.68 -9.09 -21.40
C GLN A 37 -4.05 -8.22 -20.21
N VAL A 38 -3.03 -7.74 -19.48
CA VAL A 38 -3.23 -6.81 -18.34
C VAL A 38 -3.74 -5.47 -18.82
N SER A 39 -3.22 -4.92 -19.96
CA SER A 39 -3.74 -3.67 -20.53
C SER A 39 -5.18 -3.85 -21.01
N ALA A 40 -5.47 -4.90 -21.79
CA ALA A 40 -6.82 -5.17 -22.27
C ALA A 40 -7.86 -5.31 -21.13
N ILE A 41 -7.49 -5.95 -20.01
CA ILE A 41 -8.38 -6.04 -18.84
C ILE A 41 -8.56 -4.68 -18.16
N LYS A 42 -7.53 -3.83 -18.12
CA LYS A 42 -7.68 -2.47 -17.59
C LYS A 42 -8.61 -1.62 -18.43
N ASP A 43 -8.45 -1.67 -19.75
CA ASP A 43 -9.25 -0.90 -20.70
C ASP A 43 -10.73 -1.33 -20.65
N LEU A 44 -11.00 -2.63 -20.44
CA LEU A 44 -12.35 -3.14 -20.20
C LEU A 44 -12.96 -2.68 -18.87
N LEU A 45 -12.15 -2.57 -17.81
CA LEU A 45 -12.64 -2.19 -16.48
C LEU A 45 -12.77 -0.69 -16.29
N PHE A 46 -11.95 0.08 -16.99
CA PHE A 46 -11.82 1.53 -16.88
C PHE A 46 -11.69 2.16 -18.26
N PRO A 47 -12.74 2.09 -19.12
CA PRO A 47 -12.67 2.53 -20.53
C PRO A 47 -12.41 4.05 -20.65
N ASP A 48 -12.87 4.84 -19.68
CA ASP A 48 -12.78 6.30 -19.71
C ASP A 48 -11.51 6.85 -19.02
N GLU A 49 -10.61 5.97 -18.56
CA GLU A 49 -9.47 6.36 -17.72
C GLU A 49 -8.13 6.18 -18.46
N ASN A 50 -7.45 7.30 -18.71
CA ASN A 50 -6.08 7.28 -19.21
C ASN A 50 -5.08 7.15 -18.07
N PHE A 51 -4.27 6.10 -18.07
CA PHE A 51 -3.31 5.80 -17.01
C PHE A 51 -1.86 6.17 -17.38
N ASP A 52 -1.61 6.63 -18.60
CA ASP A 52 -0.24 6.83 -19.12
C ASP A 52 0.37 8.16 -18.66
N ASP A 53 -0.45 9.20 -18.44
CA ASP A 53 0.00 10.55 -18.10
C ASP A 53 -0.15 10.92 -16.61
N LEU A 54 -0.36 9.94 -15.73
CA LEU A 54 -0.60 10.21 -14.32
C LEU A 54 0.67 10.58 -13.56
N ALA A 55 0.68 11.78 -12.97
CA ALA A 55 1.76 12.23 -12.11
C ALA A 55 1.91 11.30 -10.88
N GLN A 56 3.08 10.68 -10.75
CA GLN A 56 3.39 9.79 -9.64
C GLN A 56 3.69 10.59 -8.37
N ASN A 57 2.87 10.41 -7.34
CA ASN A 57 3.09 11.00 -6.04
C ASN A 57 3.68 9.94 -5.09
N PHE A 58 4.74 10.30 -4.37
CA PHE A 58 5.39 9.42 -3.41
C PHE A 58 4.94 9.74 -1.98
N SER A 59 5.03 8.75 -1.10
CA SER A 59 4.92 8.98 0.35
C SER A 59 6.08 9.86 0.82
N ASP A 60 5.86 10.63 1.89
CA ASP A 60 6.87 11.50 2.48
C ASP A 60 8.08 10.71 3.02
N SER A 61 9.23 11.35 3.07
CA SER A 61 10.48 10.78 3.59
C SER A 61 10.36 10.29 5.04
N TYR A 62 9.44 10.84 5.81
CA TYR A 62 9.13 10.37 7.16
C TYR A 62 8.69 8.89 7.19
N PHE A 63 8.06 8.40 6.12
CA PHE A 63 7.74 6.98 6.00
C PHE A 63 9.01 6.12 6.01
N ARG A 64 10.06 6.54 5.33
CA ARG A 64 11.38 5.89 5.32
C ARG A 64 11.99 5.87 6.72
N THR A 65 12.02 7.02 7.41
CA THR A 65 12.51 7.13 8.79
C THR A 65 11.75 6.19 9.74
N ARG A 66 10.43 6.11 9.61
CA ARG A 66 9.59 5.20 10.40
C ARG A 66 9.92 3.73 10.15
N LEU A 67 10.29 3.35 8.92
CA LEU A 67 10.73 1.99 8.60
C LEU A 67 12.10 1.69 9.22
N TYR A 68 13.06 2.62 9.14
CA TYR A 68 14.35 2.47 9.80
C TYR A 68 14.21 2.27 11.30
N PHE A 69 13.39 3.07 11.97
CA PHE A 69 13.15 2.93 13.41
C PHE A 69 12.57 1.55 13.77
N ARG A 70 11.61 1.05 12.98
CA ARG A 70 11.06 -0.31 13.19
C ARG A 70 12.10 -1.40 13.01
N CYS A 71 12.90 -1.32 11.96
CA CYS A 71 13.98 -2.28 11.72
C CYS A 71 15.04 -2.24 12.83
N PHE A 72 15.36 -1.06 13.34
CA PHE A 72 16.26 -0.89 14.47
C PHE A 72 15.73 -1.59 15.73
N LEU A 73 14.44 -1.42 16.07
CA LEU A 73 13.82 -2.15 17.18
C LEU A 73 13.90 -3.67 17.01
N VAL A 74 13.64 -4.18 15.79
CA VAL A 74 13.73 -5.61 15.50
C VAL A 74 15.18 -6.10 15.68
N LEU A 75 16.16 -5.34 15.20
CA LEU A 75 17.59 -5.68 15.41
C LEU A 75 17.98 -5.73 16.87
N ILE A 76 17.49 -4.80 17.70
CA ILE A 76 17.73 -4.83 19.16
C ILE A 76 17.18 -6.12 19.76
N ILE A 77 15.94 -6.49 19.43
CA ILE A 77 15.30 -7.70 19.95
C ILE A 77 16.10 -8.96 19.54
N ILE A 78 16.52 -9.04 18.27
CA ILE A 78 17.35 -10.14 17.78
C ILE A 78 18.67 -10.21 18.56
N ASN A 79 19.36 -9.08 18.76
CA ASN A 79 20.65 -9.05 19.48
C ASN A 79 20.51 -9.47 20.95
N ILE A 80 19.45 -9.02 21.62
CA ILE A 80 19.16 -9.46 23.00
C ILE A 80 18.95 -10.97 23.03
N GLY A 81 18.15 -11.52 22.11
CA GLY A 81 17.90 -12.96 22.02
C GLY A 81 19.16 -13.76 21.76
N LEU A 82 20.02 -13.30 20.86
CA LEU A 82 21.31 -13.95 20.58
C LEU A 82 22.26 -13.91 21.78
N TYR A 83 22.31 -12.80 22.50
CA TYR A 83 23.13 -12.66 23.70
C TYR A 83 22.68 -13.62 24.82
N LEU A 84 21.39 -13.68 25.08
CA LEU A 84 20.83 -14.57 26.11
C LEU A 84 20.96 -16.06 25.75
N GLY A 85 20.87 -16.40 24.46
CA GLY A 85 20.93 -17.79 24.01
C GLY A 85 22.34 -18.36 23.90
N PHE A 86 23.29 -17.57 23.47
CA PHE A 86 24.65 -18.06 23.14
C PHE A 86 25.76 -17.46 23.99
N GLY A 87 25.53 -16.33 24.67
CA GLY A 87 26.50 -15.68 25.56
C GLY A 87 27.80 -15.23 24.87
N ASN A 88 27.89 -15.33 23.55
CA ASN A 88 29.11 -15.08 22.79
C ASN A 88 29.01 -13.81 21.94
N SER A 89 29.94 -12.87 22.15
CA SER A 89 30.00 -11.61 21.41
C SER A 89 30.31 -11.77 19.92
N SER A 90 30.97 -12.86 19.52
CA SER A 90 31.30 -13.11 18.10
C SER A 90 30.09 -13.22 17.18
N ILE A 91 28.94 -13.59 17.74
CA ILE A 91 27.68 -13.70 16.98
C ILE A 91 27.17 -12.33 16.49
N PHE A 92 27.58 -11.22 17.12
CA PHE A 92 27.22 -9.89 16.66
C PHE A 92 27.73 -9.53 15.27
N TRP A 93 28.72 -10.25 14.73
CA TRP A 93 29.15 -10.12 13.33
C TRP A 93 28.02 -10.40 12.32
N ILE A 94 27.00 -11.16 12.71
CA ILE A 94 25.79 -11.38 11.88
C ILE A 94 25.13 -10.05 11.52
N ASN A 95 25.21 -9.03 12.37
CA ASN A 95 24.66 -7.72 12.09
C ASN A 95 25.31 -7.03 10.89
N SER A 96 26.61 -7.31 10.62
CA SER A 96 27.30 -6.79 9.44
C SER A 96 26.62 -7.22 8.13
N LEU A 97 26.00 -8.39 8.12
CA LEU A 97 25.23 -8.89 6.97
C LEU A 97 23.77 -8.43 7.00
N LEU A 98 23.14 -8.41 8.18
CA LEU A 98 21.72 -8.09 8.31
C LEU A 98 21.42 -6.61 8.03
N ILE A 99 22.27 -5.68 8.50
CA ILE A 99 22.06 -4.25 8.33
C ILE A 99 21.92 -3.83 6.86
N PRO A 100 22.85 -4.18 5.94
CA PRO A 100 22.71 -3.80 4.53
C PRO A 100 21.48 -4.42 3.86
N ILE A 101 21.08 -5.65 4.26
CA ILE A 101 19.87 -6.29 3.75
C ILE A 101 18.62 -5.49 4.17
N PHE A 102 18.53 -5.06 5.43
CA PHE A 102 17.42 -4.24 5.90
C PHE A 102 17.37 -2.88 5.23
N ILE A 103 18.53 -2.21 5.06
CA ILE A 103 18.62 -0.93 4.36
C ILE A 103 18.11 -1.09 2.92
N GLY A 104 18.59 -2.09 2.19
CA GLY A 104 18.16 -2.37 0.82
C GLY A 104 16.65 -2.65 0.73
N ALA A 105 16.10 -3.45 1.65
CA ALA A 105 14.67 -3.74 1.70
C ALA A 105 13.83 -2.49 1.99
N ILE A 106 14.29 -1.60 2.86
CA ILE A 106 13.60 -0.34 3.18
C ILE A 106 13.59 0.59 1.97
N GLU A 107 14.73 0.78 1.32
CA GLU A 107 14.81 1.63 0.13
C GLU A 107 13.94 1.11 -1.02
N LEU A 108 13.93 -0.20 -1.25
CA LEU A 108 13.04 -0.83 -2.24
C LEU A 108 11.56 -0.64 -1.87
N SER A 109 11.21 -0.79 -0.60
CA SER A 109 9.84 -0.56 -0.13
C SER A 109 9.42 0.89 -0.27
N PHE A 110 10.32 1.83 -0.01
CA PHE A 110 10.06 3.26 -0.15
C PHE A 110 9.84 3.66 -1.60
N LYS A 111 10.74 3.27 -2.51
CA LYS A 111 10.64 3.56 -3.95
C LYS A 111 9.39 2.99 -4.61
N LYS A 112 8.85 1.87 -4.08
CA LYS A 112 7.63 1.24 -4.60
C LYS A 112 6.35 1.73 -3.92
N ARG A 113 6.46 2.67 -2.98
CA ARG A 113 5.32 3.27 -2.29
C ARG A 113 4.96 4.60 -2.96
N TYR A 114 3.98 4.54 -3.86
CA TYR A 114 3.48 5.68 -4.61
C TYR A 114 1.96 5.60 -4.75
N TYR A 115 1.35 6.71 -5.12
CA TYR A 115 -0.06 6.77 -5.45
C TYR A 115 -0.29 7.68 -6.64
N PHE A 116 -1.31 7.35 -7.41
CA PHE A 116 -1.83 8.18 -8.48
C PHE A 116 -3.27 8.52 -8.16
N PHE A 117 -3.63 9.74 -8.46
CA PHE A 117 -4.95 10.26 -8.25
C PHE A 117 -5.53 10.65 -9.60
N ASN A 118 -6.54 9.93 -10.06
CA ASN A 118 -7.28 10.25 -11.25
C ASN A 118 -8.72 10.65 -10.89
N THR A 119 -9.52 11.03 -11.88
CA THR A 119 -10.86 11.58 -11.69
C THR A 119 -11.78 10.62 -10.92
N ASP A 120 -11.78 9.33 -11.25
CA ASP A 120 -12.67 8.34 -10.66
C ASP A 120 -11.97 7.14 -10.01
N VAL A 121 -10.64 7.05 -10.16
CA VAL A 121 -9.86 5.91 -9.68
C VAL A 121 -8.62 6.38 -8.94
N LEU A 122 -8.40 5.81 -7.76
CA LEU A 122 -7.15 5.92 -7.01
C LEU A 122 -6.31 4.68 -7.27
N ILE A 123 -5.05 4.86 -7.63
CA ILE A 123 -4.08 3.77 -7.78
C ILE A 123 -3.05 3.86 -6.67
N VAL A 124 -2.89 2.80 -5.91
CA VAL A 124 -1.89 2.72 -4.83
C VAL A 124 -0.86 1.65 -5.16
N GLY A 125 0.39 2.08 -5.29
CA GLY A 125 1.55 1.22 -5.42
C GLY A 125 2.10 0.80 -4.06
N SER A 126 2.51 -0.46 -3.96
CA SER A 126 3.13 -1.00 -2.75
C SER A 126 3.99 -2.21 -3.06
N GLY A 127 4.77 -2.65 -2.09
CA GLY A 127 5.60 -3.85 -2.18
C GLY A 127 7.05 -3.58 -1.79
N THR A 128 7.82 -4.63 -1.65
CA THR A 128 9.27 -4.58 -1.43
C THR A 128 9.97 -5.24 -2.63
N ILE A 129 9.87 -6.55 -2.77
CA ILE A 129 10.40 -7.31 -3.92
C ILE A 129 9.36 -7.30 -5.04
N GLU A 130 8.12 -7.72 -4.73
CA GLU A 130 7.00 -7.71 -5.66
C GLU A 130 6.38 -6.31 -5.72
N THR A 131 5.97 -5.87 -6.91
CA THR A 131 5.21 -4.62 -7.07
C THR A 131 3.73 -4.94 -7.10
N HIS A 132 2.98 -4.33 -6.19
CA HIS A 132 1.53 -4.42 -6.12
C HIS A 132 0.92 -3.09 -6.52
N LYS A 133 0.06 -3.09 -7.53
CA LYS A 133 -0.77 -1.94 -7.91
C LYS A 133 -2.22 -2.26 -7.55
N THR A 134 -2.81 -1.46 -6.67
CA THR A 134 -4.21 -1.58 -6.27
C THR A 134 -5.00 -0.46 -6.94
N TYR A 135 -6.00 -0.81 -7.71
CA TYR A 135 -6.93 0.11 -8.37
C TYR A 135 -8.19 0.21 -7.53
N LEU A 136 -8.53 1.39 -7.09
CA LEU A 136 -9.66 1.67 -6.21
C LEU A 136 -10.57 2.72 -6.86
N PRO A 137 -11.70 2.34 -7.44
CA PRO A 137 -12.72 3.29 -7.85
C PRO A 137 -13.34 3.97 -6.62
N PHE A 138 -13.53 5.32 -6.67
CA PHE A 138 -14.05 6.07 -5.53
C PHE A 138 -15.46 5.64 -5.12
N PHE A 139 -16.32 5.26 -6.05
CA PHE A 139 -17.66 4.79 -5.74
C PHE A 139 -17.70 3.49 -4.90
N LYS A 140 -16.58 2.74 -4.81
CA LYS A 140 -16.45 1.55 -3.95
C LYS A 140 -15.90 1.86 -2.57
N VAL A 141 -15.56 3.09 -2.28
CA VAL A 141 -15.12 3.53 -0.95
C VAL A 141 -16.34 3.73 -0.07
N GLN A 142 -16.38 3.06 1.08
CA GLN A 142 -17.47 3.18 2.06
C GLN A 142 -17.18 4.24 3.11
N ASN A 143 -15.91 4.38 3.47
CA ASN A 143 -15.45 5.34 4.45
C ASN A 143 -13.99 5.73 4.16
N VAL A 144 -13.64 6.95 4.46
CA VAL A 144 -12.27 7.47 4.42
C VAL A 144 -11.90 8.03 5.78
N GLU A 145 -10.73 7.66 6.27
CA GLU A 145 -10.23 8.10 7.56
C GLU A 145 -8.87 8.78 7.38
N LEU A 146 -8.71 9.95 7.99
CA LEU A 146 -7.43 10.61 8.14
C LEU A 146 -6.88 10.28 9.52
N LYS A 147 -5.71 9.64 9.57
CA LYS A 147 -5.05 9.24 10.83
C LYS A 147 -3.72 9.94 10.99
N GLN A 148 -3.54 10.58 12.12
CA GLN A 148 -2.30 11.27 12.45
C GLN A 148 -1.86 10.90 13.86
N THR A 149 -0.62 10.43 14.01
CA THR A 149 -0.01 10.22 15.33
C THR A 149 0.70 11.49 15.79
N LEU A 150 1.03 11.59 17.07
CA LEU A 150 1.77 12.75 17.63
C LEU A 150 3.07 13.03 16.86
N PHE A 151 3.85 12.00 16.54
CA PHE A 151 5.08 12.16 15.76
C PHE A 151 4.83 12.57 14.31
N GLN A 152 3.73 12.13 13.70
CA GLN A 152 3.33 12.56 12.36
C GLN A 152 2.87 14.02 12.36
N SER A 153 2.20 14.46 13.42
CA SER A 153 1.77 15.85 13.58
C SER A 153 2.98 16.80 13.58
N GLN A 154 4.02 16.48 14.32
CA GLN A 154 5.27 17.27 14.34
C GLN A 154 5.95 17.39 12.97
N LYS A 155 5.73 16.42 12.08
CA LYS A 155 6.28 16.39 10.71
C LYS A 155 5.27 16.81 9.63
N ASN A 156 4.10 17.31 10.02
CA ASN A 156 3.02 17.72 9.12
C ASN A 156 2.63 16.64 8.09
N VAL A 157 2.63 15.38 8.50
CA VAL A 157 2.22 14.24 7.67
C VAL A 157 1.08 13.47 8.31
N ALA A 158 0.28 12.79 7.48
CA ALA A 158 -0.83 11.95 7.92
C ALA A 158 -0.93 10.68 7.08
N ASP A 159 -1.62 9.68 7.61
CA ASP A 159 -1.99 8.45 6.90
C ASP A 159 -3.45 8.57 6.45
N ILE A 160 -3.75 8.25 5.18
CA ILE A 160 -5.14 8.13 4.71
C ILE A 160 -5.49 6.65 4.60
N VAL A 161 -6.64 6.28 5.10
CA VAL A 161 -7.16 4.91 5.06
C VAL A 161 -8.53 4.92 4.39
N PHE A 162 -8.61 4.25 3.24
CA PHE A 162 -9.85 4.00 2.52
C PHE A 162 -10.42 2.67 2.96
N GLN A 163 -11.65 2.66 3.44
CA GLN A 163 -12.37 1.45 3.79
C GLN A 163 -13.31 1.07 2.65
N THR A 164 -13.18 -0.17 2.21
CA THR A 164 -14.04 -0.75 1.17
C THR A 164 -14.63 -2.05 1.68
N ALA A 165 -15.68 -2.55 1.04
CA ALA A 165 -16.25 -3.86 1.37
C ALA A 165 -15.24 -5.03 1.21
N SER A 166 -14.18 -4.83 0.42
CA SER A 166 -13.13 -5.83 0.20
C SER A 166 -11.89 -5.66 1.10
N GLY A 167 -11.90 -4.67 2.00
CA GLY A 167 -10.82 -4.42 2.95
C GLY A 167 -10.31 -2.97 2.97
N LYS A 168 -9.23 -2.75 3.70
CA LYS A 168 -8.65 -1.41 3.90
C LYS A 168 -7.48 -1.19 2.96
N ILE A 169 -7.44 -0.03 2.33
CA ILE A 169 -6.32 0.45 1.50
C ILE A 169 -5.74 1.67 2.19
N LYS A 170 -4.43 1.68 2.41
CA LYS A 170 -3.74 2.73 3.15
C LYS A 170 -2.67 3.39 2.32
N ILE A 171 -2.68 4.72 2.30
CA ILE A 171 -1.57 5.54 1.83
C ILE A 171 -0.89 6.16 3.05
N PRO A 172 0.32 5.73 3.41
CA PRO A 172 1.01 6.21 4.59
C PRO A 172 1.78 7.50 4.32
N CYS A 173 1.86 8.34 5.33
CA CYS A 173 2.76 9.50 5.40
C CYS A 173 2.67 10.40 4.16
N ILE A 174 1.52 11.04 3.97
CA ILE A 174 1.30 12.10 3.00
C ILE A 174 1.34 13.44 3.74
N HIS A 175 1.85 14.49 3.10
CA HIS A 175 1.77 15.84 3.66
C HIS A 175 0.33 16.22 4.02
N ILE A 176 0.12 16.81 5.17
CA ILE A 176 -1.21 17.00 5.77
C ILE A 176 -2.19 17.77 4.86
N GLU A 177 -1.71 18.77 4.14
CA GLU A 177 -2.54 19.56 3.22
C GLU A 177 -3.03 18.71 2.04
N LYS A 178 -2.12 17.95 1.40
CA LYS A 178 -2.50 16.99 0.34
C LYS A 178 -3.42 15.90 0.88
N ALA A 179 -3.18 15.43 2.10
CA ALA A 179 -4.03 14.44 2.74
C ALA A 179 -5.46 14.96 2.93
N LYS A 180 -5.63 16.21 3.38
CA LYS A 180 -6.94 16.86 3.51
C LYS A 180 -7.62 17.06 2.15
N GLN A 181 -6.88 17.47 1.13
CA GLN A 181 -7.43 17.62 -0.23
C GLN A 181 -7.95 16.26 -0.75
N ILE A 182 -7.16 15.19 -0.63
CA ILE A 182 -7.56 13.85 -1.05
C ILE A 182 -8.78 13.37 -0.24
N TYR A 183 -8.79 13.62 1.06
CA TYR A 183 -9.90 13.28 1.94
C TYR A 183 -11.21 13.97 1.49
N ASN A 184 -11.18 15.29 1.34
CA ASN A 184 -12.34 16.08 0.92
C ASN A 184 -12.83 15.68 -0.48
N TYR A 185 -11.91 15.49 -1.42
CA TYR A 185 -12.24 15.04 -2.77
C TYR A 185 -12.91 13.65 -2.77
N THR A 186 -12.37 12.73 -1.95
CA THR A 186 -12.95 11.39 -1.84
C THR A 186 -14.36 11.44 -1.26
N LEU A 187 -14.60 12.24 -0.23
CA LEU A 187 -15.95 12.43 0.33
C LEU A 187 -16.90 12.99 -0.72
N PHE A 188 -16.49 14.06 -1.42
CA PHE A 188 -17.28 14.64 -2.50
C PHE A 188 -17.67 13.59 -3.56
N LYS A 189 -16.71 12.76 -3.99
CA LYS A 189 -16.96 11.69 -4.96
C LYS A 189 -17.89 10.57 -4.44
N ILE A 190 -17.81 10.23 -3.15
CA ILE A 190 -18.70 9.26 -2.52
C ILE A 190 -20.13 9.81 -2.50
N GLU A 191 -20.32 11.06 -2.09
CA GLU A 191 -21.63 11.69 -1.95
C GLU A 191 -22.29 11.97 -3.30
N THR A 192 -21.51 12.36 -4.31
CA THR A 192 -22.03 12.67 -5.65
C THR A 192 -22.16 11.45 -6.56
N SER A 193 -21.62 10.29 -6.18
CA SER A 193 -21.69 9.10 -7.03
C SER A 193 -23.11 8.52 -7.02
N GLN A 194 -23.71 8.42 -8.21
CA GLN A 194 -24.97 7.70 -8.42
C GLN A 194 -24.77 6.21 -8.68
N LYS A 195 -23.51 5.75 -8.74
CA LYS A 195 -23.16 4.34 -8.98
C LYS A 195 -23.35 3.54 -7.70
N LEU A 196 -24.10 2.44 -7.78
CA LEU A 196 -24.26 1.51 -6.67
C LEU A 196 -22.88 0.92 -6.28
N TRP A 197 -22.56 0.94 -4.99
CA TRP A 197 -21.30 0.40 -4.47
C TRP A 197 -21.28 -1.14 -4.38
N MET A 198 -22.44 -1.77 -4.56
CA MET A 198 -22.65 -3.23 -4.65
C MET A 198 -23.05 -3.64 -6.06
#